data_b3276d955a119a6a31265a62b6445b05
#
_entry.id   b3276d955a119a6a31265a62b6445b05
#
_cell.length_a   1.000
_cell.length_b   1.000
_cell.length_c   1.000
_cell.angle_alpha   90.00
_cell.angle_beta   90.00
_cell.angle_gamma   90.00
#
_symmetry.space_group_name_H-M   'P 1'
#
loop_
_entity.id
_entity.type
_entity.pdbx_description
1 polymer ?
#
loop_
_entity_poly.entity_id
_entity_poly.type
_entity_poly.pdbx_seq_one_letter_code
_entity_poly.pdbx_strand_id
1 'polypeptide(L)'
;MTIKELFAPSDMTVGKPWEKIVIFTIPMLIGNIAQQLYNTVDSIVIGKYVGDNALAAVGSASPILNLLLVLFVGISVGAGVMVSQYFGARQREELSMTIGNCVTLTAISSLIIMFLGAVFSRPLLEMLHTPDSIIDWCTSYLVILMVGCMGSAYYNILCGILRGLGDSISALIYLLVATVLNIILDIVFVSRFQMGVAGVAYATVIAQAVSAILCFWKLLRMTDIFDFKFRHLKMKKKYTLEIIRLGLPSGITQAIFSMAMVIVQSLTNSFGEMVIAANVIIMRVDGFAMMPNFSFGTAMTTYAGQNVGAHRMDRVEQGARQGTAIALGTSAVITLLILVFGKNLMAIFTDTSELVTLSANMMKILAVGYLAMAITQSLSGVMRGAGDTITPMWISMITTVVIRVPLAYGLAFLTRTPELPNGRYQVLWISLLVCWCMGALLTFLFYKKGNWKKKALTADGNSDQ
;
A
#
# COMPACT_ATOMS: atom_id res chain seq x y z
N MET A 1 6.92 -2.80 30.11
CA MET A 1 7.58 -2.93 28.81
C MET A 1 8.72 -1.93 28.77
N THR A 2 9.95 -2.38 28.71
CA THR A 2 11.12 -1.50 28.62
C THR A 2 11.25 -0.97 27.19
N ILE A 3 11.88 0.22 27.01
CA ILE A 3 12.11 0.79 25.66
C ILE A 3 12.81 -0.23 24.75
N LYS A 4 13.70 -1.05 25.28
CA LYS A 4 14.41 -2.09 24.54
C LYS A 4 13.48 -3.22 24.05
N GLU A 5 12.46 -3.59 24.81
CA GLU A 5 11.45 -4.57 24.41
C GLU A 5 10.51 -4.03 23.34
N LEU A 6 10.27 -2.71 23.31
CA LEU A 6 9.44 -2.06 22.31
C LEU A 6 10.05 -2.16 20.89
N PHE A 7 11.38 -2.12 20.80
CA PHE A 7 12.15 -2.20 19.55
C PHE A 7 12.65 -3.62 19.23
N ALA A 8 12.23 -4.63 19.99
CA ALA A 8 12.57 -6.01 19.69
C ALA A 8 11.57 -6.61 18.70
N PRO A 9 12.02 -7.51 17.81
CA PRO A 9 11.12 -8.29 16.98
C PRO A 9 10.07 -9.01 17.84
N SER A 10 8.81 -8.91 17.42
CA SER A 10 7.71 -9.54 18.14
C SER A 10 7.46 -10.94 17.62
N ASP A 11 7.70 -11.93 18.47
CA ASP A 11 7.27 -13.31 18.22
C ASP A 11 5.74 -13.38 18.36
N MET A 12 5.06 -13.56 17.23
CA MET A 12 3.60 -13.65 17.19
C MET A 12 3.10 -15.09 17.36
N THR A 13 4.01 -16.05 17.50
CA THR A 13 3.65 -17.47 17.71
C THR A 13 3.28 -17.76 19.17
N VAL A 14 3.53 -16.83 20.09
CA VAL A 14 3.26 -16.93 21.52
C VAL A 14 2.36 -15.79 22.02
N GLY A 15 1.69 -16.01 23.14
CA GLY A 15 0.78 -15.03 23.75
C GLY A 15 -0.62 -15.01 23.10
N LYS A 16 -1.45 -14.03 23.45
CA LYS A 16 -2.83 -13.93 22.93
C LYS A 16 -2.82 -13.37 21.50
N PRO A 17 -3.46 -14.04 20.51
CA PRO A 17 -3.43 -13.59 19.11
C PRO A 17 -3.90 -12.16 18.92
N TRP A 18 -5.03 -11.78 19.50
CA TRP A 18 -5.62 -10.46 19.35
C TRP A 18 -4.70 -9.33 19.88
N GLU A 19 -4.02 -9.55 21.01
CA GLU A 19 -3.07 -8.58 21.57
C GLU A 19 -1.91 -8.35 20.60
N LYS A 20 -1.33 -9.42 20.06
CA LYS A 20 -0.22 -9.36 19.10
C LYS A 20 -0.61 -8.63 17.82
N ILE A 21 -1.80 -8.93 17.29
CA ILE A 21 -2.34 -8.29 16.08
C ILE A 21 -2.55 -6.79 16.32
N VAL A 22 -3.19 -6.39 17.43
CA VAL A 22 -3.47 -4.98 17.74
C VAL A 22 -2.19 -4.20 17.99
N ILE A 23 -1.27 -4.71 18.83
CA ILE A 23 0.02 -4.06 19.12
C ILE A 23 0.83 -3.83 17.83
N PHE A 24 0.77 -4.76 16.89
CA PHE A 24 1.43 -4.61 15.59
C PHE A 24 0.70 -3.64 14.64
N THR A 25 -0.64 -3.63 14.68
CA THR A 25 -1.47 -2.81 13.79
C THR A 25 -1.36 -1.32 14.11
N ILE A 26 -1.27 -0.94 15.39
CA ILE A 26 -1.23 0.48 15.81
C ILE A 26 -0.04 1.24 15.19
N PRO A 27 1.22 0.78 15.28
CA PRO A 27 2.34 1.44 14.62
C PRO A 27 2.17 1.49 13.09
N MET A 28 1.59 0.45 12.48
CA MET A 28 1.32 0.43 11.05
C MET A 28 0.30 1.50 10.64
N LEU A 29 -0.77 1.67 11.44
CA LEU A 29 -1.77 2.70 11.21
C LEU A 29 -1.18 4.11 11.33
N ILE A 30 -0.40 4.36 12.39
CA ILE A 30 0.30 5.64 12.57
C ILE A 30 1.25 5.90 11.39
N GLY A 31 1.96 4.87 10.92
CA GLY A 31 2.84 4.97 9.77
C GLY A 31 2.10 5.32 8.47
N ASN A 32 0.94 4.72 8.22
CA ASN A 32 0.11 5.04 7.06
C ASN A 32 -0.41 6.49 7.11
N ILE A 33 -0.82 6.97 8.30
CA ILE A 33 -1.22 8.37 8.50
C ILE A 33 -0.04 9.30 8.26
N ALA A 34 1.15 8.99 8.81
CA ALA A 34 2.36 9.78 8.61
C ALA A 34 2.75 9.86 7.13
N GLN A 35 2.66 8.74 6.40
CA GLN A 35 2.91 8.72 4.95
C GLN A 35 1.94 9.61 4.17
N GLN A 36 0.67 9.64 4.57
CA GLN A 36 -0.32 10.52 3.94
C GLN A 36 -0.05 11.99 4.23
N LEU A 37 0.32 12.32 5.47
CA LEU A 37 0.73 13.67 5.86
C LEU A 37 1.97 14.12 5.09
N TYR A 38 2.98 13.25 4.96
CA TYR A 38 4.16 13.48 4.16
C TYR A 38 3.80 13.93 2.72
N ASN A 39 3.01 13.13 1.99
CA ASN A 39 2.58 13.45 0.62
C ASN A 39 1.77 14.76 0.54
N THR A 40 1.02 15.08 1.59
CA THR A 40 0.24 16.32 1.68
C THR A 40 1.14 17.52 1.87
N VAL A 41 2.14 17.44 2.74
CA VAL A 41 3.10 18.53 2.98
C VAL A 41 3.93 18.82 1.73
N ASP A 42 4.44 17.79 1.03
CA ASP A 42 5.14 17.96 -0.25
C ASP A 42 4.29 18.79 -1.24
N SER A 43 3.01 18.43 -1.37
CA SER A 43 2.09 19.15 -2.27
C SER A 43 1.87 20.60 -1.84
N ILE A 44 1.78 20.88 -0.53
CA ILE A 44 1.62 22.24 0.02
C ILE A 44 2.88 23.06 -0.23
N VAL A 45 4.07 22.50 0.00
CA VAL A 45 5.35 23.19 -0.22
C VAL A 45 5.50 23.54 -1.69
N ILE A 46 5.24 22.61 -2.60
CA ILE A 46 5.29 22.86 -4.04
C ILE A 46 4.31 23.95 -4.44
N GLY A 47 3.04 23.82 -4.09
CA GLY A 47 2.00 24.78 -4.47
C GLY A 47 2.26 26.19 -3.92
N LYS A 48 2.71 26.28 -2.66
CA LYS A 48 2.90 27.60 -1.99
C LYS A 48 4.18 28.32 -2.43
N TYR A 49 5.29 27.59 -2.63
CA TYR A 49 6.60 28.20 -2.87
C TYR A 49 7.04 28.16 -4.34
N VAL A 50 6.53 27.24 -5.16
CA VAL A 50 6.91 27.10 -6.57
C VAL A 50 5.78 27.52 -7.51
N GLY A 51 4.53 27.23 -7.12
CA GLY A 51 3.32 27.64 -7.84
C GLY A 51 2.55 26.51 -8.50
N ASP A 52 1.42 26.86 -9.11
CA ASP A 52 0.42 25.91 -9.62
C ASP A 52 0.95 25.03 -10.75
N ASN A 53 1.79 25.57 -11.64
CA ASN A 53 2.40 24.79 -12.73
C ASN A 53 3.33 23.68 -12.20
N ALA A 54 4.05 23.94 -11.11
CA ALA A 54 4.88 22.95 -10.46
C ALA A 54 4.05 21.85 -9.79
N LEU A 55 2.94 22.23 -9.16
CA LEU A 55 1.99 21.28 -8.58
C LEU A 55 1.36 20.38 -9.67
N ALA A 56 1.00 20.99 -10.82
CA ALA A 56 0.51 20.26 -11.98
C ALA A 56 1.56 19.29 -12.53
N ALA A 57 2.84 19.71 -12.58
CA ALA A 57 3.94 18.86 -13.04
C ALA A 57 4.12 17.61 -12.17
N VAL A 58 4.15 17.79 -10.85
CA VAL A 58 4.25 16.66 -9.89
C VAL A 58 3.03 15.75 -9.98
N GLY A 59 1.83 16.35 -10.09
CA GLY A 59 0.59 15.59 -10.25
C GLY A 59 0.58 14.73 -11.51
N SER A 60 1.06 15.27 -12.64
CA SER A 60 1.16 14.55 -13.93
C SER A 60 2.22 13.44 -13.91
N ALA A 61 3.29 13.61 -13.14
CA ALA A 61 4.36 12.62 -13.00
C ALA A 61 3.97 11.44 -12.06
N SER A 62 3.07 11.68 -11.10
CA SER A 62 2.72 10.72 -10.04
C SER A 62 2.21 9.36 -10.55
N PRO A 63 1.37 9.25 -11.59
CA PRO A 63 0.93 7.95 -12.10
C PRO A 63 2.08 7.08 -12.63
N ILE A 64 3.06 7.70 -13.29
CA ILE A 64 4.25 7.00 -13.82
C ILE A 64 5.09 6.50 -12.65
N LEU A 65 5.33 7.33 -11.64
CA LEU A 65 6.03 6.96 -10.43
C LEU A 65 5.37 5.79 -9.71
N ASN A 66 4.06 5.86 -9.52
CA ASN A 66 3.31 4.79 -8.85
C ASN A 66 3.40 3.47 -9.62
N LEU A 67 3.32 3.50 -10.95
CA LEU A 67 3.46 2.28 -11.76
C LEU A 67 4.83 1.62 -11.58
N LEU A 68 5.90 2.40 -11.51
CA LEU A 68 7.26 1.88 -11.34
C LEU A 68 7.53 1.42 -9.90
N LEU A 69 7.00 2.13 -8.91
CA LEU A 69 7.16 1.78 -7.50
C LEU A 69 6.34 0.55 -7.08
N VAL A 70 5.25 0.24 -7.77
CA VAL A 70 4.42 -0.96 -7.56
C VAL A 70 5.25 -2.25 -7.56
N LEU A 71 6.28 -2.32 -8.38
CA LEU A 71 7.19 -3.47 -8.40
C LEU A 71 7.90 -3.66 -7.05
N PHE A 72 8.42 -2.57 -6.47
CA PHE A 72 9.11 -2.63 -5.17
C PHE A 72 8.17 -2.95 -4.02
N VAL A 73 6.93 -2.42 -4.06
CA VAL A 73 5.88 -2.77 -3.09
C VAL A 73 5.57 -4.26 -3.17
N GLY A 74 5.44 -4.81 -4.38
CA GLY A 74 5.24 -6.24 -4.60
C GLY A 74 6.38 -7.07 -4.01
N ILE A 75 7.63 -6.79 -4.37
CA ILE A 75 8.80 -7.48 -3.84
C ILE A 75 8.85 -7.37 -2.31
N SER A 76 8.53 -6.22 -1.74
CA SER A 76 8.48 -6.00 -0.28
C SER A 76 7.47 -6.93 0.41
N VAL A 77 6.30 -7.13 -0.19
CA VAL A 77 5.28 -8.08 0.34
C VAL A 77 5.80 -9.51 0.27
N GLY A 78 6.38 -9.92 -0.87
CA GLY A 78 6.97 -11.25 -1.04
C GLY A 78 8.09 -11.53 -0.02
N ALA A 79 9.00 -10.57 0.15
CA ALA A 79 10.05 -10.62 1.15
C ALA A 79 9.48 -10.75 2.58
N GLY A 80 8.49 -9.93 2.93
CA GLY A 80 7.83 -9.96 4.24
C GLY A 80 7.17 -11.29 4.55
N VAL A 81 6.52 -11.91 3.57
CA VAL A 81 5.90 -13.24 3.72
C VAL A 81 6.96 -14.32 3.95
N MET A 82 8.01 -14.38 3.12
CA MET A 82 9.08 -15.37 3.29
C MET A 82 9.79 -15.20 4.64
N VAL A 83 10.15 -13.96 4.98
CA VAL A 83 10.80 -13.63 6.26
C VAL A 83 9.92 -14.05 7.44
N SER A 84 8.62 -13.75 7.40
CA SER A 84 7.71 -14.13 8.50
C SER A 84 7.59 -15.64 8.67
N GLN A 85 7.52 -16.41 7.58
CA GLN A 85 7.45 -17.87 7.65
C GLN A 85 8.77 -18.48 8.16
N TYR A 86 9.92 -18.08 7.62
CA TYR A 86 11.21 -18.60 8.10
C TYR A 86 11.55 -18.17 9.52
N PHE A 87 11.15 -16.96 9.91
CA PHE A 87 11.28 -16.49 11.29
C PHE A 87 10.42 -17.35 12.25
N GLY A 88 9.15 -17.60 11.90
CA GLY A 88 8.26 -18.46 12.67
C GLY A 88 8.75 -19.91 12.76
N ALA A 89 9.32 -20.43 11.67
CA ALA A 89 9.92 -21.77 11.60
C ALA A 89 11.28 -21.85 12.33
N ARG A 90 11.83 -20.74 12.80
CA ARG A 90 13.17 -20.65 13.40
C ARG A 90 14.29 -21.16 12.48
N GLN A 91 14.09 -21.07 11.16
CA GLN A 91 15.05 -21.50 10.15
C GLN A 91 16.03 -20.37 9.84
N ARG A 92 17.05 -20.23 10.68
CA ARG A 92 18.00 -19.11 10.66
C ARG A 92 18.75 -18.98 9.33
N GLU A 93 19.23 -20.08 8.74
CA GLU A 93 19.95 -20.04 7.45
C GLU A 93 19.05 -19.63 6.29
N GLU A 94 17.83 -20.19 6.19
CA GLU A 94 16.85 -19.84 5.18
C GLU A 94 16.43 -18.37 5.29
N LEU A 95 16.26 -17.88 6.52
CA LEU A 95 15.99 -16.46 6.81
C LEU A 95 17.13 -15.57 6.32
N SER A 96 18.38 -15.93 6.65
CA SER A 96 19.58 -15.20 6.24
C SER A 96 19.74 -15.16 4.71
N MET A 97 19.52 -16.30 4.05
CA MET A 97 19.53 -16.40 2.58
C MET A 97 18.43 -15.57 1.94
N THR A 98 17.22 -15.56 2.51
CA THR A 98 16.10 -14.75 2.02
C THR A 98 16.43 -13.27 2.10
N ILE A 99 16.89 -12.78 3.27
CA ILE A 99 17.26 -11.38 3.47
C ILE A 99 18.38 -10.96 2.51
N GLY A 100 19.43 -11.77 2.37
CA GLY A 100 20.53 -11.50 1.45
C GLY A 100 20.09 -11.43 -0.02
N ASN A 101 19.23 -12.38 -0.44
CA ASN A 101 18.68 -12.36 -1.81
C ASN A 101 17.75 -11.17 -2.05
N CYS A 102 16.95 -10.73 -1.05
CA CYS A 102 16.16 -9.50 -1.12
C CYS A 102 17.04 -8.28 -1.35
N VAL A 103 18.14 -8.15 -0.60
CA VAL A 103 19.10 -7.03 -0.75
C VAL A 103 19.67 -6.99 -2.16
N THR A 104 20.13 -8.14 -2.70
CA THR A 104 20.72 -8.22 -4.04
C THR A 104 19.69 -8.00 -5.13
N LEU A 105 18.49 -8.60 -5.01
CA LEU A 105 17.41 -8.41 -5.97
C LEU A 105 16.97 -6.93 -6.03
N THR A 106 16.92 -6.26 -4.87
CA THR A 106 16.62 -4.83 -4.80
C THR A 106 17.67 -3.99 -5.53
N ALA A 107 18.96 -4.29 -5.34
CA ALA A 107 20.02 -3.58 -6.04
C ALA A 107 19.85 -3.70 -7.56
N ILE A 108 19.67 -4.93 -8.06
CA ILE A 108 19.54 -5.19 -9.50
C ILE A 108 18.29 -4.53 -10.08
N SER A 109 17.13 -4.71 -9.44
CA SER A 109 15.87 -4.11 -9.91
C SER A 109 15.91 -2.57 -9.84
N SER A 110 16.56 -1.99 -8.83
CA SER A 110 16.73 -0.53 -8.75
C SER A 110 17.63 -0.02 -9.89
N LEU A 111 18.74 -0.68 -10.18
CA LEU A 111 19.63 -0.29 -11.29
C LEU A 111 18.90 -0.34 -12.64
N ILE A 112 18.07 -1.37 -12.86
CA ILE A 112 17.25 -1.47 -14.08
C ILE A 112 16.26 -0.30 -14.15
N ILE A 113 15.54 0.00 -13.07
CA ILE A 113 14.57 1.11 -13.03
C ILE A 113 15.26 2.45 -13.15
N MET A 114 16.42 2.66 -12.53
CA MET A 114 17.22 3.87 -12.69
C MET A 114 17.57 4.11 -14.17
N PHE A 115 18.04 3.08 -14.86
CA PHE A 115 18.37 3.16 -16.28
C PHE A 115 17.13 3.43 -17.14
N LEU A 116 16.07 2.65 -16.97
CA LEU A 116 14.81 2.82 -17.72
C LEU A 116 14.18 4.18 -17.43
N GLY A 117 14.16 4.62 -16.17
CA GLY A 117 13.63 5.91 -15.79
C GLY A 117 14.41 7.09 -16.37
N ALA A 118 15.76 7.01 -16.37
CA ALA A 118 16.58 8.06 -16.97
C ALA A 118 16.34 8.18 -18.49
N VAL A 119 16.15 7.06 -19.19
CA VAL A 119 16.00 7.04 -20.66
C VAL A 119 14.56 7.31 -21.10
N PHE A 120 13.58 6.73 -20.43
CA PHE A 120 12.18 6.71 -20.89
C PHE A 120 11.25 7.74 -20.22
N SER A 121 11.70 8.50 -19.22
CA SER A 121 10.84 9.49 -18.53
C SER A 121 10.24 10.51 -19.48
N ARG A 122 11.05 11.14 -20.34
CA ARG A 122 10.58 12.13 -21.30
C ARG A 122 9.69 11.53 -22.39
N PRO A 123 10.09 10.45 -23.10
CA PRO A 123 9.22 9.78 -24.08
C PRO A 123 7.87 9.32 -23.52
N LEU A 124 7.83 8.88 -22.28
CA LEU A 124 6.57 8.51 -21.61
C LEU A 124 5.66 9.71 -21.37
N LEU A 125 6.22 10.85 -20.96
CA LEU A 125 5.47 12.08 -20.76
C LEU A 125 4.93 12.66 -22.08
N GLU A 126 5.72 12.59 -23.14
CA GLU A 126 5.31 12.99 -24.49
C GLU A 126 4.18 12.09 -25.01
N MET A 127 4.26 10.77 -24.80
CA MET A 127 3.22 9.80 -25.16
C MET A 127 1.90 10.06 -24.38
N LEU A 128 2.00 10.54 -23.15
CA LEU A 128 0.84 10.92 -22.33
C LEU A 128 0.30 12.33 -22.63
N HIS A 129 0.81 12.99 -23.67
CA HIS A 129 0.41 14.33 -24.10
C HIS A 129 0.54 15.36 -22.97
N THR A 130 1.61 15.26 -22.18
CA THR A 130 1.90 16.26 -21.14
C THR A 130 2.14 17.63 -21.79
N PRO A 131 1.49 18.72 -21.32
CA PRO A 131 1.65 20.05 -21.91
C PRO A 131 3.11 20.52 -21.92
N ASP A 132 3.54 21.14 -23.02
CA ASP A 132 4.92 21.66 -23.20
C ASP A 132 5.34 22.65 -22.11
N SER A 133 4.39 23.37 -21.54
CA SER A 133 4.62 24.33 -20.46
C SER A 133 5.14 23.73 -19.15
N ILE A 134 4.92 22.42 -18.92
CA ILE A 134 5.29 21.72 -17.67
C ILE A 134 6.17 20.48 -17.91
N ILE A 135 6.36 20.06 -19.16
CA ILE A 135 7.04 18.78 -19.49
C ILE A 135 8.48 18.73 -18.98
N ASP A 136 9.21 19.83 -19.01
CA ASP A 136 10.58 19.90 -18.52
C ASP A 136 10.65 19.75 -17.00
N TRP A 137 9.69 20.29 -16.26
CA TRP A 137 9.57 20.12 -14.82
C TRP A 137 9.16 18.70 -14.46
N CYS A 138 8.19 18.11 -15.20
CA CYS A 138 7.82 16.70 -15.05
C CYS A 138 9.02 15.78 -15.31
N THR A 139 9.77 16.05 -16.37
CA THR A 139 10.95 15.23 -16.75
C THR A 139 12.02 15.31 -15.68
N SER A 140 12.38 16.52 -15.22
CA SER A 140 13.36 16.72 -14.16
C SER A 140 12.96 15.99 -12.87
N TYR A 141 11.70 16.13 -12.45
CA TYR A 141 11.16 15.47 -11.27
C TYR A 141 11.23 13.94 -11.39
N LEU A 142 10.75 13.39 -12.51
CA LEU A 142 10.79 11.94 -12.74
C LEU A 142 12.21 11.40 -12.79
N VAL A 143 13.10 12.03 -13.53
CA VAL A 143 14.49 11.56 -13.67
C VAL A 143 15.20 11.56 -12.33
N ILE A 144 15.07 12.61 -11.52
CA ILE A 144 15.69 12.69 -10.19
C ILE A 144 15.17 11.56 -9.30
N LEU A 145 13.84 11.35 -9.24
CA LEU A 145 13.25 10.30 -8.44
C LEU A 145 13.60 8.90 -8.95
N MET A 146 13.68 8.70 -10.27
CA MET A 146 14.06 7.41 -10.84
C MET A 146 15.54 7.10 -10.60
N VAL A 147 16.44 8.05 -10.81
CA VAL A 147 17.87 7.91 -10.52
C VAL A 147 18.11 7.72 -9.02
N GLY A 148 17.29 8.34 -8.17
CA GLY A 148 17.32 8.18 -6.72
C GLY A 148 16.48 7.01 -6.17
N CYS A 149 15.81 6.20 -7.01
CA CYS A 149 14.83 5.21 -6.56
C CYS A 149 15.40 4.10 -5.69
N MET A 150 16.72 3.88 -5.71
CA MET A 150 17.39 2.89 -4.87
C MET A 150 17.10 3.10 -3.38
N GLY A 151 17.11 4.34 -2.89
CA GLY A 151 16.75 4.67 -1.51
C GLY A 151 15.34 4.23 -1.16
N SER A 152 14.36 4.59 -1.99
CA SER A 152 12.96 4.21 -1.82
C SER A 152 12.74 2.70 -1.92
N ALA A 153 13.42 2.03 -2.86
CA ALA A 153 13.35 0.59 -3.04
C ALA A 153 13.87 -0.14 -1.79
N TYR A 154 15.06 0.21 -1.32
CA TYR A 154 15.61 -0.39 -0.10
C TYR A 154 14.79 -0.08 1.12
N TYR A 155 14.31 1.15 1.29
CA TYR A 155 13.41 1.47 2.39
C TYR A 155 12.17 0.56 2.40
N ASN A 156 11.47 0.43 1.28
CA ASN A 156 10.25 -0.41 1.19
C ASN A 156 10.53 -1.88 1.53
N ILE A 157 11.60 -2.45 0.98
CA ILE A 157 11.93 -3.87 1.16
C ILE A 157 12.45 -4.14 2.57
N LEU A 158 13.32 -3.28 3.11
CA LEU A 158 13.83 -3.42 4.47
C LEU A 158 12.72 -3.24 5.51
N CYS A 159 11.77 -2.32 5.28
CA CYS A 159 10.54 -2.23 6.08
C CYS A 159 9.67 -3.48 5.95
N GLY A 160 9.57 -4.09 4.77
CA GLY A 160 8.91 -5.37 4.56
C GLY A 160 9.54 -6.49 5.39
N ILE A 161 10.87 -6.57 5.40
CA ILE A 161 11.65 -7.52 6.21
C ILE A 161 11.43 -7.26 7.71
N LEU A 162 11.57 -6.02 8.19
CA LEU A 162 11.32 -5.67 9.59
C LEU A 162 9.91 -6.06 10.03
N ARG A 163 8.91 -5.75 9.21
CA ARG A 163 7.52 -6.18 9.46
C ARG A 163 7.37 -7.69 9.49
N GLY A 164 8.01 -8.42 8.58
CA GLY A 164 8.03 -9.89 8.60
C GLY A 164 8.63 -10.46 9.89
N LEU A 165 9.67 -9.83 10.44
CA LEU A 165 10.26 -10.15 11.75
C LEU A 165 9.38 -9.72 12.94
N GLY A 166 8.26 -9.03 12.71
CA GLY A 166 7.39 -8.52 13.77
C GLY A 166 7.79 -7.16 14.33
N ASP A 167 8.75 -6.45 13.73
CA ASP A 167 9.19 -5.12 14.15
C ASP A 167 8.51 -4.01 13.33
N SER A 168 7.27 -3.66 13.70
CA SER A 168 6.53 -2.56 13.09
C SER A 168 6.94 -1.18 13.62
N ILE A 169 7.49 -1.12 14.82
CA ILE A 169 7.84 0.13 15.50
C ILE A 169 9.10 0.75 14.89
N SER A 170 10.15 -0.04 14.64
CA SER A 170 11.33 0.48 13.94
C SER A 170 10.99 1.01 12.55
N ALA A 171 10.14 0.29 11.79
CA ALA A 171 9.67 0.74 10.50
C ALA A 171 8.93 2.09 10.58
N LEU A 172 8.06 2.28 11.59
CA LEU A 172 7.37 3.54 11.85
C LEU A 172 8.36 4.68 12.16
N ILE A 173 9.29 4.46 13.09
CA ILE A 173 10.22 5.51 13.53
C ILE A 173 11.10 5.98 12.37
N TYR A 174 11.60 5.06 11.56
CA TYR A 174 12.41 5.44 10.40
C TYR A 174 11.61 6.17 9.34
N LEU A 175 10.31 5.87 9.20
CA LEU A 175 9.40 6.68 8.39
C LEU A 175 9.23 8.09 8.95
N LEU A 176 9.02 8.22 10.26
CA LEU A 176 8.88 9.54 10.88
C LEU A 176 10.15 10.38 10.74
N VAL A 177 11.33 9.76 10.89
CA VAL A 177 12.61 10.43 10.65
C VAL A 177 12.70 10.91 9.20
N ALA A 178 12.35 10.06 8.23
CA ALA A 178 12.31 10.46 6.82
C ALA A 178 11.33 11.61 6.58
N THR A 179 10.14 11.54 7.17
CA THR A 179 9.10 12.58 7.00
C THR A 179 9.59 13.93 7.51
N VAL A 180 10.15 13.98 8.72
CA VAL A 180 10.69 15.21 9.29
C VAL A 180 11.86 15.75 8.46
N LEU A 181 12.80 14.88 8.08
CA LEU A 181 13.94 15.25 7.26
C LEU A 181 13.50 15.78 5.88
N ASN A 182 12.54 15.11 5.22
CA ASN A 182 12.02 15.55 3.94
C ASN A 182 11.38 16.94 4.05
N ILE A 183 10.49 17.19 5.02
CA ILE A 183 9.87 18.49 5.23
C ILE A 183 10.91 19.59 5.41
N ILE A 184 11.95 19.35 6.20
CA ILE A 184 13.05 20.31 6.40
C ILE A 184 13.77 20.57 5.09
N LEU A 185 14.13 19.51 4.36
CA LEU A 185 14.86 19.63 3.09
C LEU A 185 14.02 20.28 2.00
N ASP A 186 12.71 19.99 1.91
CA ASP A 186 11.80 20.64 0.97
C ASP A 186 11.79 22.15 1.19
N ILE A 187 11.59 22.59 2.42
CA ILE A 187 11.59 24.01 2.75
C ILE A 187 12.95 24.64 2.41
N VAL A 188 14.06 24.00 2.76
CA VAL A 188 15.40 24.52 2.51
C VAL A 188 15.70 24.58 1.00
N PHE A 189 15.48 23.51 0.26
CA PHE A 189 15.79 23.44 -1.18
C PHE A 189 14.88 24.32 -2.01
N VAL A 190 13.61 24.41 -1.67
CA VAL A 190 12.65 25.20 -2.42
C VAL A 190 12.71 26.67 -2.03
N SER A 191 12.71 27.03 -0.73
CA SER A 191 12.66 28.42 -0.30
C SER A 191 14.03 29.11 -0.28
N ARG A 192 15.09 28.40 0.16
CA ARG A 192 16.41 29.01 0.30
C ARG A 192 17.28 28.87 -0.95
N PHE A 193 17.27 27.68 -1.56
CA PHE A 193 18.07 27.39 -2.76
C PHE A 193 17.31 27.60 -4.07
N GLN A 194 15.99 27.86 -4.02
CA GLN A 194 15.13 28.12 -5.19
C GLN A 194 15.21 27.02 -6.28
N MET A 195 15.38 25.76 -5.84
CA MET A 195 15.55 24.62 -6.74
C MET A 195 14.22 24.15 -7.39
N GLY A 196 13.10 24.79 -7.04
CA GLY A 196 11.79 24.45 -7.63
C GLY A 196 11.39 23.00 -7.41
N VAL A 197 10.82 22.38 -8.43
CA VAL A 197 10.35 20.98 -8.40
C VAL A 197 11.50 19.97 -8.19
N ALA A 198 12.69 20.27 -8.72
CA ALA A 198 13.87 19.45 -8.53
C ALA A 198 14.29 19.39 -7.04
N GLY A 199 14.11 20.49 -6.29
CA GLY A 199 14.40 20.55 -4.86
C GLY A 199 13.59 19.53 -4.06
N VAL A 200 12.30 19.43 -4.32
CA VAL A 200 11.41 18.44 -3.67
C VAL A 200 11.79 16.99 -4.05
N ALA A 201 12.14 16.76 -5.31
CA ALA A 201 12.62 15.45 -5.75
C ALA A 201 13.89 15.02 -5.00
N TYR A 202 14.88 15.93 -4.88
CA TYR A 202 16.10 15.65 -4.11
C TYR A 202 15.83 15.44 -2.61
N ALA A 203 14.96 16.24 -2.01
CA ALA A 203 14.57 16.08 -0.61
C ALA A 203 13.95 14.70 -0.37
N THR A 204 13.07 14.25 -1.24
CA THR A 204 12.47 12.90 -1.19
C THR A 204 13.53 11.81 -1.31
N VAL A 205 14.43 11.90 -2.29
CA VAL A 205 15.51 10.90 -2.49
C VAL A 205 16.42 10.81 -1.26
N ILE A 206 16.84 11.93 -0.71
CA ILE A 206 17.71 11.99 0.47
C ILE A 206 17.01 11.40 1.70
N ALA A 207 15.77 11.80 1.96
CA ALA A 207 14.99 11.32 3.10
C ALA A 207 14.77 9.80 3.04
N GLN A 208 14.43 9.27 1.87
CA GLN A 208 14.25 7.83 1.64
C GLN A 208 15.58 7.07 1.78
N ALA A 209 16.69 7.60 1.27
CA ALA A 209 18.01 7.01 1.43
C ALA A 209 18.44 6.93 2.91
N VAL A 210 18.22 8.00 3.68
CA VAL A 210 18.50 8.00 5.12
C VAL A 210 17.68 6.94 5.85
N SER A 211 16.37 6.84 5.55
CA SER A 211 15.53 5.79 6.12
C SER A 211 16.00 4.39 5.76
N ALA A 212 16.39 4.16 4.51
CA ALA A 212 16.93 2.87 4.06
C ALA A 212 18.21 2.52 4.84
N ILE A 213 19.12 3.47 5.04
CA ILE A 213 20.35 3.28 5.84
C ILE A 213 20.00 2.93 7.28
N LEU A 214 19.06 3.61 7.91
CA LEU A 214 18.63 3.33 9.28
C LEU A 214 17.98 1.95 9.40
N CYS A 215 17.12 1.55 8.45
CA CYS A 215 16.54 0.20 8.40
C CYS A 215 17.64 -0.86 8.26
N PHE A 216 18.59 -0.63 7.36
CA PHE A 216 19.70 -1.57 7.13
C PHE A 216 20.59 -1.71 8.36
N TRP A 217 20.96 -0.59 8.98
CA TRP A 217 21.72 -0.58 10.22
C TRP A 217 21.01 -1.33 11.37
N LYS A 218 19.68 -1.17 11.48
CA LYS A 218 18.88 -1.93 12.44
C LYS A 218 18.96 -3.43 12.17
N LEU A 219 18.81 -3.85 10.92
CA LEU A 219 18.90 -5.25 10.52
C LEU A 219 20.28 -5.84 10.82
N LEU A 220 21.35 -5.12 10.54
CA LEU A 220 22.72 -5.58 10.85
C LEU A 220 22.96 -5.83 12.36
N ARG A 221 22.19 -5.19 13.23
CA ARG A 221 22.25 -5.40 14.68
C ARG A 221 21.43 -6.57 15.20
N MET A 222 20.63 -7.20 14.36
CA MET A 222 19.78 -8.36 14.74
C MET A 222 20.52 -9.69 14.59
N THR A 223 21.78 -9.74 15.01
CA THR A 223 22.66 -10.93 14.88
C THR A 223 22.16 -12.16 15.64
N ASP A 224 21.28 -11.97 16.63
CA ASP A 224 20.68 -13.09 17.38
C ASP A 224 19.63 -13.85 16.56
N ILE A 225 19.07 -13.22 15.50
CA ILE A 225 17.96 -13.73 14.70
C ILE A 225 18.45 -14.35 13.41
N PHE A 226 19.36 -13.68 12.70
CA PHE A 226 19.91 -14.13 11.42
C PHE A 226 21.37 -13.68 11.26
N ASP A 227 22.08 -14.32 10.32
CA ASP A 227 23.45 -13.97 9.99
C ASP A 227 23.51 -13.18 8.70
N PHE A 228 24.25 -12.06 8.67
CA PHE A 228 24.49 -11.31 7.45
C PHE A 228 25.95 -11.51 6.99
N LYS A 229 26.13 -12.41 6.03
CA LYS A 229 27.45 -12.76 5.45
C LYS A 229 27.43 -12.55 3.95
N PHE A 230 28.57 -12.27 3.33
CA PHE A 230 28.69 -12.09 1.88
C PHE A 230 28.14 -13.29 1.08
N ARG A 231 28.24 -14.51 1.60
CA ARG A 231 27.65 -15.70 0.95
C ARG A 231 26.16 -15.63 0.76
N HIS A 232 25.43 -14.90 1.64
CA HIS A 232 23.97 -14.74 1.59
C HIS A 232 23.52 -13.75 0.51
N LEU A 233 24.43 -12.85 0.07
CA LEU A 233 24.17 -11.92 -1.02
C LEU A 233 24.21 -12.61 -2.40
N LYS A 234 24.79 -13.82 -2.50
CA LYS A 234 24.78 -14.57 -3.74
C LYS A 234 23.36 -14.97 -4.10
N MET A 235 22.89 -14.50 -5.25
CA MET A 235 21.56 -14.84 -5.73
C MET A 235 21.42 -16.35 -5.94
N LYS A 236 20.42 -16.93 -5.30
CA LYS A 236 20.02 -18.31 -5.52
C LYS A 236 18.62 -18.33 -6.12
N LYS A 237 18.46 -19.01 -7.25
CA LYS A 237 17.23 -19.10 -8.03
C LYS A 237 16.02 -19.46 -7.14
N LYS A 238 16.18 -20.36 -6.18
CA LYS A 238 15.13 -20.78 -5.24
C LYS A 238 14.49 -19.56 -4.53
N TYR A 239 15.31 -18.75 -3.85
CA TYR A 239 14.78 -17.61 -3.04
C TYR A 239 14.30 -16.47 -3.95
N THR A 240 15.06 -16.14 -4.99
CA THR A 240 14.68 -15.08 -5.93
C THR A 240 13.34 -15.37 -6.61
N LEU A 241 13.16 -16.59 -7.10
CA LEU A 241 11.91 -16.99 -7.75
C LEU A 241 10.73 -16.95 -6.77
N GLU A 242 10.93 -17.37 -5.52
CA GLU A 242 9.90 -17.39 -4.51
C GLU A 242 9.52 -15.96 -4.06
N ILE A 243 10.50 -15.05 -3.90
CA ILE A 243 10.22 -13.62 -3.64
C ILE A 243 9.34 -13.03 -4.75
N ILE A 244 9.70 -13.31 -6.01
CA ILE A 244 8.94 -12.82 -7.17
C ILE A 244 7.55 -13.47 -7.21
N ARG A 245 7.45 -14.78 -7.02
CA ARG A 245 6.18 -15.52 -7.02
C ARG A 245 5.19 -15.02 -5.97
N LEU A 246 5.67 -14.68 -4.78
CA LEU A 246 4.85 -14.16 -3.70
C LEU A 246 4.59 -12.66 -3.84
N GLY A 247 5.54 -11.92 -4.39
CA GLY A 247 5.48 -10.46 -4.48
C GLY A 247 4.72 -9.96 -5.71
N LEU A 248 4.97 -10.54 -6.88
CA LEU A 248 4.41 -10.09 -8.15
C LEU A 248 2.87 -10.01 -8.14
N PRO A 249 2.12 -10.99 -7.59
CA PRO A 249 0.66 -10.90 -7.53
C PRO A 249 0.18 -9.70 -6.70
N SER A 250 0.91 -9.32 -5.64
CA SER A 250 0.56 -8.14 -4.84
C SER A 250 0.81 -6.83 -5.59
N GLY A 251 1.89 -6.75 -6.36
CA GLY A 251 2.15 -5.64 -7.27
C GLY A 251 1.07 -5.54 -8.36
N ILE A 252 0.74 -6.64 -9.02
CA ILE A 252 -0.34 -6.69 -10.03
C ILE A 252 -1.66 -6.23 -9.43
N THR A 253 -2.00 -6.65 -8.21
CA THR A 253 -3.21 -6.20 -7.52
C THR A 253 -3.27 -4.67 -7.43
N GLN A 254 -2.16 -4.03 -7.06
CA GLN A 254 -2.10 -2.57 -6.95
C GLN A 254 -2.25 -1.88 -8.32
N ALA A 255 -1.63 -2.44 -9.37
CA ALA A 255 -1.78 -1.94 -10.73
C ALA A 255 -3.24 -2.06 -11.23
N ILE A 256 -3.91 -3.16 -10.93
CA ILE A 256 -5.33 -3.38 -11.26
C ILE A 256 -6.22 -2.31 -10.61
N PHE A 257 -6.00 -2.00 -9.32
CA PHE A 257 -6.75 -0.94 -8.65
C PHE A 257 -6.55 0.41 -9.33
N SER A 258 -5.30 0.76 -9.65
CA SER A 258 -4.98 2.02 -10.32
C SER A 258 -5.63 2.13 -11.69
N MET A 259 -5.58 1.07 -12.51
CA MET A 259 -6.23 1.04 -13.83
C MET A 259 -7.76 1.19 -13.73
N ALA A 260 -8.40 0.47 -12.82
CA ALA A 260 -9.85 0.57 -12.64
C ALA A 260 -10.27 1.97 -12.17
N MET A 261 -9.46 2.63 -11.34
CA MET A 261 -9.71 4.02 -10.94
C MET A 261 -9.67 4.96 -12.15
N VAL A 262 -8.71 4.82 -13.05
CA VAL A 262 -8.61 5.64 -14.27
C VAL A 262 -9.84 5.43 -15.18
N ILE A 263 -10.26 4.17 -15.38
CA ILE A 263 -11.43 3.85 -16.20
C ILE A 263 -12.72 4.45 -15.61
N VAL A 264 -12.93 4.29 -14.31
CA VAL A 264 -14.11 4.85 -13.62
C VAL A 264 -14.05 6.38 -13.54
N GLN A 265 -12.85 6.98 -13.48
CA GLN A 265 -12.69 8.43 -13.52
C GLN A 265 -13.23 9.03 -14.82
N SER A 266 -13.06 8.35 -15.96
CA SER A 266 -13.65 8.77 -17.23
C SER A 266 -15.19 8.85 -17.17
N LEU A 267 -15.83 7.85 -16.52
CA LEU A 267 -17.27 7.89 -16.26
C LEU A 267 -17.64 9.01 -15.27
N THR A 268 -16.84 9.22 -14.22
CA THR A 268 -17.06 10.30 -13.24
C THR A 268 -17.06 11.67 -13.93
N ASN A 269 -16.13 11.89 -14.85
CA ASN A 269 -16.01 13.14 -15.59
C ASN A 269 -17.25 13.44 -16.45
N SER A 270 -17.97 12.42 -16.92
CA SER A 270 -19.19 12.60 -17.71
C SER A 270 -20.38 13.13 -16.92
N PHE A 271 -20.35 13.06 -15.58
CA PHE A 271 -21.43 13.58 -14.71
C PHE A 271 -21.30 15.06 -14.35
N GLY A 272 -20.25 15.74 -14.81
CA GLY A 272 -20.04 17.17 -14.62
C GLY A 272 -19.25 17.56 -13.38
N GLU A 273 -18.94 18.86 -13.29
CA GLU A 273 -17.97 19.41 -12.34
C GLU A 273 -18.34 19.18 -10.87
N MET A 274 -19.62 19.29 -10.52
CA MET A 274 -20.09 19.09 -9.15
C MET A 274 -19.82 17.64 -8.66
N VAL A 275 -20.03 16.65 -9.51
CA VAL A 275 -19.77 15.23 -9.16
C VAL A 275 -18.27 14.95 -9.11
N ILE A 276 -17.49 15.57 -9.98
CA ILE A 276 -16.01 15.46 -9.94
C ILE A 276 -15.50 16.03 -8.61
N ALA A 277 -15.95 17.25 -8.24
CA ALA A 277 -15.54 17.87 -6.98
C ALA A 277 -15.98 17.04 -5.76
N ALA A 278 -17.21 16.52 -5.75
CA ALA A 278 -17.69 15.61 -4.71
C ALA A 278 -16.83 14.34 -4.61
N ASN A 279 -16.48 13.75 -5.74
CA ASN A 279 -15.63 12.54 -5.77
C ASN A 279 -14.24 12.82 -5.17
N VAL A 280 -13.63 13.96 -5.45
CA VAL A 280 -12.34 14.35 -4.85
C VAL A 280 -12.42 14.42 -3.33
N ILE A 281 -13.46 15.05 -2.79
CA ILE A 281 -13.66 15.15 -1.34
C ILE A 281 -13.87 13.75 -0.74
N ILE A 282 -14.73 12.95 -1.36
CA ILE A 282 -15.00 11.56 -0.91
C ILE A 282 -13.71 10.74 -0.88
N MET A 283 -12.90 10.80 -1.93
CA MET A 283 -11.63 10.06 -1.99
C MET A 283 -10.64 10.48 -0.90
N ARG A 284 -10.64 11.75 -0.49
CA ARG A 284 -9.81 12.21 0.65
C ARG A 284 -10.25 11.54 1.96
N VAL A 285 -11.55 11.56 2.25
CA VAL A 285 -12.10 10.93 3.46
C VAL A 285 -11.97 9.40 3.41
N ASP A 286 -12.26 8.79 2.25
CA ASP A 286 -12.10 7.35 2.00
C ASP A 286 -10.66 6.89 2.27
N GLY A 287 -9.66 7.65 1.81
CA GLY A 287 -8.25 7.37 2.04
C GLY A 287 -7.92 7.20 3.52
N PHE A 288 -8.43 8.08 4.40
CA PHE A 288 -8.25 7.94 5.86
C PHE A 288 -9.08 6.80 6.45
N ALA A 289 -10.33 6.64 6.02
CA ALA A 289 -11.23 5.59 6.52
C ALA A 289 -10.75 4.17 6.21
N MET A 290 -10.02 3.99 5.10
CA MET A 290 -9.45 2.70 4.66
C MET A 290 -8.13 2.32 5.34
N MET A 291 -7.39 3.28 5.92
CA MET A 291 -6.07 3.02 6.53
C MET A 291 -6.07 1.92 7.60
N PRO A 292 -7.04 1.86 8.53
CA PRO A 292 -7.10 0.77 9.50
C PRO A 292 -7.22 -0.60 8.83
N ASN A 293 -8.06 -0.72 7.79
CA ASN A 293 -8.25 -1.99 7.06
C ASN A 293 -6.95 -2.47 6.40
N PHE A 294 -6.19 -1.58 5.76
CA PHE A 294 -4.88 -1.91 5.20
C PHE A 294 -3.87 -2.30 6.28
N SER A 295 -3.89 -1.61 7.42
CA SER A 295 -3.01 -1.90 8.56
C SER A 295 -3.30 -3.28 9.15
N PHE A 296 -4.59 -3.62 9.35
CA PHE A 296 -5.00 -4.98 9.76
C PHE A 296 -4.60 -6.02 8.73
N GLY A 297 -4.79 -5.76 7.43
CA GLY A 297 -4.36 -6.67 6.36
C GLY A 297 -2.87 -7.00 6.42
N THR A 298 -2.03 -6.00 6.68
CA THR A 298 -0.58 -6.19 6.83
C THR A 298 -0.23 -6.95 8.12
N ALA A 299 -0.87 -6.61 9.24
CA ALA A 299 -0.69 -7.30 10.51
C ALA A 299 -1.08 -8.77 10.42
N MET A 300 -2.20 -9.06 9.76
CA MET A 300 -2.66 -10.42 9.53
C MET A 300 -1.71 -11.22 8.62
N THR A 301 -1.07 -10.56 7.65
CA THR A 301 -0.05 -11.20 6.79
C THR A 301 1.16 -11.65 7.62
N THR A 302 1.69 -10.78 8.47
CA THR A 302 2.83 -11.12 9.34
C THR A 302 2.46 -12.16 10.39
N TYR A 303 1.31 -11.97 11.06
CA TYR A 303 0.81 -12.92 12.07
C TYR A 303 0.60 -14.32 11.48
N ALA A 304 -0.09 -14.41 10.36
CA ALA A 304 -0.32 -15.69 9.69
C ALA A 304 1.00 -16.30 9.21
N GLY A 305 1.90 -15.52 8.60
CA GLY A 305 3.18 -16.01 8.13
C GLY A 305 4.03 -16.63 9.24
N GLN A 306 4.17 -15.95 10.38
CA GLN A 306 4.93 -16.49 11.52
C GLN A 306 4.29 -17.78 12.10
N ASN A 307 2.96 -17.82 12.25
CA ASN A 307 2.29 -18.99 12.81
C ASN A 307 2.22 -20.16 11.82
N VAL A 308 2.11 -19.91 10.51
CA VAL A 308 2.25 -20.92 9.45
C VAL A 308 3.66 -21.51 9.47
N GLY A 309 4.69 -20.65 9.53
CA GLY A 309 6.08 -21.10 9.66
C GLY A 309 6.33 -21.94 10.89
N ALA A 310 5.70 -21.62 12.02
CA ALA A 310 5.76 -22.38 13.27
C ALA A 310 4.86 -23.64 13.28
N HIS A 311 4.22 -23.98 12.17
CA HIS A 311 3.24 -25.10 12.05
C HIS A 311 2.05 -24.99 13.02
N ARG A 312 1.69 -23.75 13.44
CA ARG A 312 0.61 -23.49 14.42
C ARG A 312 -0.66 -23.03 13.69
N MET A 313 -1.25 -23.92 12.87
CA MET A 313 -2.47 -23.61 12.11
C MET A 313 -3.68 -23.34 13.02
N ASP A 314 -3.72 -23.94 14.22
CA ASP A 314 -4.66 -23.61 15.29
C ASP A 314 -4.67 -22.12 15.61
N ARG A 315 -3.49 -21.53 15.74
CA ARG A 315 -3.32 -20.10 16.02
C ARG A 315 -3.65 -19.23 14.82
N VAL A 316 -3.32 -19.69 13.60
CA VAL A 316 -3.69 -18.96 12.37
C VAL A 316 -5.22 -18.79 12.29
N GLU A 317 -5.99 -19.84 12.54
CA GLU A 317 -7.45 -19.79 12.52
C GLU A 317 -8.01 -18.92 13.66
N GLN A 318 -7.45 -19.06 14.87
CA GLN A 318 -7.84 -18.23 16.00
C GLN A 318 -7.56 -16.74 15.74
N GLY A 319 -6.37 -16.41 15.24
CA GLY A 319 -5.99 -15.05 14.89
C GLY A 319 -6.81 -14.49 13.73
N ALA A 320 -7.10 -15.30 12.71
CA ALA A 320 -7.99 -14.91 11.61
C ALA A 320 -9.37 -14.49 12.14
N ARG A 321 -9.95 -15.28 13.05
CA ARG A 321 -11.26 -14.96 13.63
C ARG A 321 -11.21 -13.72 14.53
N GLN A 322 -10.24 -13.63 15.43
CA GLN A 322 -10.10 -12.51 16.36
C GLN A 322 -9.70 -11.22 15.64
N GLY A 323 -8.70 -11.28 14.74
CA GLY A 323 -8.23 -10.12 13.99
C GLY A 323 -9.30 -9.56 13.06
N THR A 324 -10.06 -10.43 12.36
CA THR A 324 -11.19 -9.99 11.52
C THR A 324 -12.31 -9.37 12.37
N ALA A 325 -12.61 -9.92 13.55
CA ALA A 325 -13.61 -9.36 14.46
C ALA A 325 -13.21 -7.94 14.95
N ILE A 326 -11.94 -7.73 15.28
CA ILE A 326 -11.43 -6.42 15.70
C ILE A 326 -11.45 -5.43 14.52
N ALA A 327 -11.03 -5.87 13.34
CA ALA A 327 -11.08 -5.03 12.12
C ALA A 327 -12.53 -4.63 11.78
N LEU A 328 -13.49 -5.55 11.92
CA LEU A 328 -14.92 -5.27 11.77
C LEU A 328 -15.41 -4.26 12.82
N GLY A 329 -15.04 -4.44 14.07
CA GLY A 329 -15.38 -3.49 15.14
C GLY A 329 -14.83 -2.09 14.87
N THR A 330 -13.57 -1.98 14.45
CA THR A 330 -12.95 -0.72 14.07
C THR A 330 -13.66 -0.08 12.88
N SER A 331 -13.96 -0.86 11.84
CA SER A 331 -14.69 -0.38 10.66
C SER A 331 -16.12 0.01 10.99
N ALA A 332 -16.78 -0.68 11.92
CA ALA A 332 -18.12 -0.31 12.39
C ALA A 332 -18.12 1.07 13.09
N VAL A 333 -17.11 1.33 13.92
CA VAL A 333 -16.93 2.65 14.56
C VAL A 333 -16.72 3.74 13.50
N ILE A 334 -15.83 3.51 12.53
CA ILE A 334 -15.60 4.47 11.44
C ILE A 334 -16.87 4.70 10.62
N THR A 335 -17.58 3.63 10.26
CA THR A 335 -18.86 3.72 9.56
C THR A 335 -19.86 4.57 10.34
N LEU A 336 -20.01 4.33 11.65
CA LEU A 336 -20.90 5.11 12.52
C LEU A 336 -20.50 6.58 12.57
N LEU A 337 -19.20 6.88 12.73
CA LEU A 337 -18.70 8.26 12.72
C LEU A 337 -19.01 8.98 11.39
N ILE A 338 -18.84 8.30 10.26
CA ILE A 338 -19.16 8.86 8.94
C ILE A 338 -20.67 9.06 8.77
N LEU A 339 -21.50 8.13 9.23
CA LEU A 339 -22.95 8.25 9.12
C LEU A 339 -23.50 9.40 9.98
N VAL A 340 -22.93 9.61 11.18
CA VAL A 340 -23.36 10.67 12.12
C VAL A 340 -22.76 12.01 11.74
N PHE A 341 -21.44 12.08 11.47
CA PHE A 341 -20.69 13.31 11.27
C PHE A 341 -20.33 13.58 9.81
N GLY A 342 -20.87 12.83 8.85
CA GLY A 342 -20.46 12.90 7.43
C GLY A 342 -20.54 14.32 6.85
N LYS A 343 -21.58 15.08 7.14
CA LYS A 343 -21.69 16.47 6.69
C LYS A 343 -20.58 17.36 7.27
N ASN A 344 -20.27 17.22 8.55
CA ASN A 344 -19.19 17.98 9.20
C ASN A 344 -17.81 17.61 8.63
N LEU A 345 -17.61 16.33 8.35
CA LEU A 345 -16.37 15.86 7.71
C LEU A 345 -16.19 16.42 6.29
N MET A 346 -17.27 16.47 5.49
CA MET A 346 -17.20 17.05 4.14
C MET A 346 -17.03 18.57 4.19
N ALA A 347 -17.62 19.25 5.17
CA ALA A 347 -17.50 20.70 5.37
C ALA A 347 -16.05 21.16 5.71
N ILE A 348 -15.16 20.25 6.12
CA ILE A 348 -13.74 20.57 6.30
C ILE A 348 -13.07 20.93 4.94
N PHE A 349 -13.59 20.41 3.84
CA PHE A 349 -12.98 20.52 2.52
C PHE A 349 -13.63 21.61 1.64
N THR A 350 -14.86 22.04 1.97
CA THR A 350 -15.59 23.03 1.14
C THR A 350 -16.69 23.72 1.96
N ASP A 351 -16.90 24.99 1.67
CA ASP A 351 -17.98 25.80 2.26
C ASP A 351 -19.28 25.73 1.43
N THR A 352 -19.25 25.14 0.23
CA THR A 352 -20.42 25.03 -0.66
C THR A 352 -21.40 24.00 -0.11
N SER A 353 -22.51 24.45 0.44
CA SER A 353 -23.53 23.61 1.12
C SER A 353 -24.09 22.48 0.24
N GLU A 354 -24.26 22.75 -1.06
CA GLU A 354 -24.72 21.76 -2.04
C GLU A 354 -23.69 20.63 -2.22
N LEU A 355 -22.41 20.98 -2.35
CA LEU A 355 -21.29 20.04 -2.48
C LEU A 355 -21.09 19.23 -1.20
N VAL A 356 -21.20 19.85 -0.03
CA VAL A 356 -21.18 19.16 1.28
C VAL A 356 -22.29 18.10 1.35
N THR A 357 -23.51 18.48 0.96
CA THR A 357 -24.66 17.58 1.02
C THR A 357 -24.53 16.43 0.02
N LEU A 358 -24.09 16.70 -1.20
CA LEU A 358 -23.84 15.71 -2.23
C LEU A 358 -22.78 14.70 -1.77
N SER A 359 -21.62 15.18 -1.34
CA SER A 359 -20.50 14.34 -0.90
C SER A 359 -20.88 13.50 0.32
N ALA A 360 -21.59 14.06 1.29
CA ALA A 360 -22.04 13.35 2.48
C ALA A 360 -23.04 12.23 2.13
N ASN A 361 -23.98 12.47 1.20
CA ASN A 361 -24.92 11.44 0.78
C ASN A 361 -24.24 10.29 0.04
N MET A 362 -23.25 10.60 -0.81
CA MET A 362 -22.47 9.58 -1.51
C MET A 362 -21.58 8.79 -0.54
N MET A 363 -20.96 9.47 0.42
CA MET A 363 -20.12 8.84 1.43
C MET A 363 -20.90 7.85 2.31
N LYS A 364 -22.18 8.11 2.59
CA LYS A 364 -23.06 7.18 3.31
C LYS A 364 -23.22 5.84 2.58
N ILE A 365 -23.23 5.85 1.24
CA ILE A 365 -23.28 4.62 0.43
C ILE A 365 -22.02 3.80 0.66
N LEU A 366 -20.85 4.44 0.66
CA LEU A 366 -19.56 3.76 0.85
C LEU A 366 -19.32 3.31 2.30
N ALA A 367 -19.83 4.05 3.28
CA ALA A 367 -19.54 3.82 4.69
C ALA A 367 -19.83 2.38 5.13
N VAL A 368 -20.92 1.78 4.67
CA VAL A 368 -21.25 0.38 4.96
C VAL A 368 -20.24 -0.58 4.32
N GLY A 369 -19.64 -0.20 3.21
CA GLY A 369 -18.65 -0.98 2.50
C GLY A 369 -17.35 -1.20 3.27
N TYR A 370 -17.03 -0.35 4.26
CA TYR A 370 -15.81 -0.54 5.09
C TYR A 370 -15.86 -1.83 5.91
N LEU A 371 -17.04 -2.30 6.28
CA LEU A 371 -17.20 -3.62 6.93
C LEU A 371 -16.80 -4.76 5.97
N ALA A 372 -17.21 -4.67 4.71
CA ALA A 372 -16.80 -5.64 3.68
C ALA A 372 -15.28 -5.59 3.45
N MET A 373 -14.69 -4.40 3.43
CA MET A 373 -13.24 -4.23 3.28
C MET A 373 -12.45 -4.76 4.48
N ALA A 374 -12.98 -4.67 5.70
CA ALA A 374 -12.36 -5.29 6.88
C ALA A 374 -12.23 -6.81 6.72
N ILE A 375 -13.27 -7.48 6.23
CA ILE A 375 -13.24 -8.93 5.94
C ILE A 375 -12.23 -9.21 4.84
N THR A 376 -12.32 -8.48 3.72
CA THR A 376 -11.45 -8.69 2.56
C THR A 376 -9.98 -8.53 2.93
N GLN A 377 -9.60 -7.44 3.59
CA GLN A 377 -8.21 -7.16 3.90
C GLN A 377 -7.65 -8.11 4.97
N SER A 378 -8.41 -8.42 6.01
CA SER A 378 -7.97 -9.33 7.06
C SER A 378 -7.76 -10.75 6.54
N LEU A 379 -8.74 -11.34 5.86
CA LEU A 379 -8.65 -12.71 5.36
C LEU A 379 -7.68 -12.84 4.18
N SER A 380 -7.62 -11.86 3.28
CA SER A 380 -6.59 -11.80 2.24
C SER A 380 -5.18 -11.70 2.86
N GLY A 381 -5.05 -10.97 3.98
CA GLY A 381 -3.81 -10.90 4.75
C GLY A 381 -3.39 -12.29 5.24
N VAL A 382 -4.31 -13.07 5.81
CA VAL A 382 -4.03 -14.46 6.24
C VAL A 382 -3.59 -15.32 5.06
N MET A 383 -4.30 -15.29 3.94
CA MET A 383 -3.95 -16.07 2.76
C MET A 383 -2.56 -15.69 2.22
N ARG A 384 -2.26 -14.38 2.13
CA ARG A 384 -0.92 -13.90 1.73
C ARG A 384 0.17 -14.39 2.69
N GLY A 385 -0.06 -14.26 4.00
CA GLY A 385 0.89 -14.74 5.02
C GLY A 385 1.15 -16.24 4.94
N ALA A 386 0.17 -17.03 4.55
CA ALA A 386 0.31 -18.46 4.29
C ALA A 386 0.98 -18.80 2.95
N GLY A 387 1.33 -17.79 2.13
CA GLY A 387 1.97 -18.00 0.82
C GLY A 387 1.00 -18.03 -0.36
N ASP A 388 -0.29 -17.84 -0.15
CA ASP A 388 -1.28 -17.73 -1.23
C ASP A 388 -1.54 -16.27 -1.60
N THR A 389 -0.69 -15.70 -2.42
CA THR A 389 -0.83 -14.32 -2.92
C THR A 389 -1.64 -14.25 -4.22
N ILE A 390 -1.76 -15.38 -4.93
CA ILE A 390 -2.45 -15.47 -6.21
C ILE A 390 -3.96 -15.41 -6.04
N THR A 391 -4.53 -16.09 -5.04
CA THR A 391 -5.98 -16.09 -4.80
C THR A 391 -6.52 -14.68 -4.50
N PRO A 392 -5.93 -13.88 -3.58
CA PRO A 392 -6.33 -12.48 -3.39
C PRO A 392 -6.19 -11.61 -4.64
N MET A 393 -5.18 -11.83 -5.47
CA MET A 393 -5.00 -11.13 -6.74
C MET A 393 -6.18 -11.41 -7.70
N TRP A 394 -6.54 -12.68 -7.89
CA TRP A 394 -7.67 -13.04 -8.75
C TRP A 394 -9.01 -12.49 -8.24
N ILE A 395 -9.23 -12.54 -6.91
CA ILE A 395 -10.42 -11.94 -6.31
C ILE A 395 -10.47 -10.44 -6.63
N SER A 396 -9.35 -9.72 -6.44
CA SER A 396 -9.27 -8.28 -6.75
C SER A 396 -9.50 -8.00 -8.23
N MET A 397 -8.96 -8.82 -9.13
CA MET A 397 -9.16 -8.67 -10.57
C MET A 397 -10.63 -8.88 -10.96
N ILE A 398 -11.25 -9.93 -10.47
CA ILE A 398 -12.66 -10.23 -10.77
C ILE A 398 -13.55 -9.11 -10.23
N THR A 399 -13.38 -8.72 -8.97
CA THR A 399 -14.27 -7.73 -8.35
C THR A 399 -14.06 -6.32 -8.89
N THR A 400 -12.81 -5.93 -9.12
CA THR A 400 -12.49 -4.54 -9.51
C THR A 400 -12.61 -4.31 -11.01
N VAL A 401 -12.22 -5.26 -11.85
CA VAL A 401 -12.27 -5.10 -13.31
C VAL A 401 -13.53 -5.71 -13.88
N VAL A 402 -13.79 -7.00 -13.58
CA VAL A 402 -14.88 -7.74 -14.24
C VAL A 402 -16.26 -7.35 -13.68
N ILE A 403 -16.36 -7.00 -12.40
CA ILE A 403 -17.63 -6.62 -11.77
C ILE A 403 -17.80 -5.09 -11.74
N ARG A 404 -16.88 -4.35 -11.09
CA ARG A 404 -17.05 -2.91 -10.84
C ARG A 404 -17.17 -2.08 -12.11
N VAL A 405 -16.27 -2.29 -13.08
CA VAL A 405 -16.25 -1.47 -14.30
C VAL A 405 -17.50 -1.69 -15.13
N PRO A 406 -17.89 -2.93 -15.54
CA PRO A 406 -19.12 -3.14 -16.29
C PRO A 406 -20.37 -2.73 -15.52
N LEU A 407 -20.39 -2.93 -14.19
CA LEU A 407 -21.53 -2.54 -13.38
C LEU A 407 -21.70 -1.01 -13.33
N ALA A 408 -20.60 -0.25 -13.18
CA ALA A 408 -20.67 1.21 -13.18
C ALA A 408 -21.22 1.76 -14.50
N TYR A 409 -20.69 1.31 -15.65
CA TYR A 409 -21.15 1.72 -16.97
C TYR A 409 -22.54 1.18 -17.29
N GLY A 410 -22.83 -0.07 -16.95
CA GLY A 410 -24.14 -0.71 -17.17
C GLY A 410 -25.25 -0.01 -16.39
N LEU A 411 -25.04 0.27 -15.10
CA LEU A 411 -25.99 1.03 -14.27
C LEU A 411 -26.13 2.47 -14.76
N ALA A 412 -25.04 3.13 -15.19
CA ALA A 412 -25.11 4.45 -15.79
C ALA A 412 -26.00 4.42 -17.04
N PHE A 413 -25.82 3.43 -17.92
CA PHE A 413 -26.65 3.25 -19.11
C PHE A 413 -28.12 2.96 -18.77
N LEU A 414 -28.41 2.06 -17.85
CA LEU A 414 -29.76 1.68 -17.43
C LEU A 414 -30.54 2.81 -16.73
N THR A 415 -29.82 3.77 -16.12
CA THR A 415 -30.44 4.91 -15.41
C THR A 415 -30.55 6.16 -16.26
N ARG A 416 -30.25 6.08 -17.58
CA ARG A 416 -30.41 7.19 -18.52
C ARG A 416 -31.87 7.56 -18.69
N THR A 417 -32.13 8.86 -18.68
CA THR A 417 -33.41 9.46 -19.00
C THR A 417 -33.19 10.68 -19.89
N PRO A 418 -34.18 11.26 -20.56
CA PRO A 418 -34.03 12.50 -21.30
C PRO A 418 -33.47 13.65 -20.45
N GLU A 419 -33.79 13.66 -19.17
CA GLU A 419 -33.29 14.66 -18.19
C GLU A 419 -31.88 14.31 -17.66
N LEU A 420 -31.47 13.05 -17.72
CA LEU A 420 -30.20 12.54 -17.24
C LEU A 420 -29.49 11.70 -18.32
N PRO A 421 -28.93 12.33 -19.35
CA PRO A 421 -28.37 11.64 -20.52
C PRO A 421 -27.18 10.73 -20.18
N ASN A 422 -26.48 11.02 -19.08
CA ASN A 422 -25.35 10.22 -18.58
C ASN A 422 -25.77 9.21 -17.49
N GLY A 423 -27.07 9.16 -17.13
CA GLY A 423 -27.60 8.35 -16.03
C GLY A 423 -27.41 9.00 -14.66
N ARG A 424 -27.62 8.22 -13.61
CA ARG A 424 -27.52 8.70 -12.22
C ARG A 424 -26.08 8.56 -11.71
N TYR A 425 -25.49 9.62 -11.19
CA TYR A 425 -24.11 9.63 -10.65
C TYR A 425 -23.90 8.70 -9.43
N GLN A 426 -24.98 8.34 -8.69
CA GLN A 426 -24.89 7.42 -7.56
C GLN A 426 -24.34 6.03 -7.95
N VAL A 427 -24.44 5.65 -9.21
CA VAL A 427 -23.94 4.37 -9.72
C VAL A 427 -22.45 4.18 -9.52
N LEU A 428 -21.67 5.27 -9.44
CA LEU A 428 -20.23 5.25 -9.17
C LEU A 428 -19.93 4.59 -7.82
N TRP A 429 -20.64 5.00 -6.78
CA TRP A 429 -20.42 4.52 -5.42
C TRP A 429 -21.18 3.22 -5.14
N ILE A 430 -22.33 3.01 -5.76
CA ILE A 430 -23.07 1.73 -5.70
C ILE A 430 -22.24 0.62 -6.32
N SER A 431 -21.62 0.85 -7.48
CA SER A 431 -20.74 -0.16 -8.12
C SER A 431 -19.52 -0.49 -7.27
N LEU A 432 -18.95 0.51 -6.57
CA LEU A 432 -17.84 0.32 -5.64
C LEU A 432 -18.27 -0.48 -4.41
N LEU A 433 -19.42 -0.15 -3.82
CA LEU A 433 -19.98 -0.90 -2.69
C LEU A 433 -20.23 -2.37 -3.05
N VAL A 434 -20.86 -2.62 -4.20
CA VAL A 434 -21.10 -3.99 -4.69
C VAL A 434 -19.78 -4.73 -4.91
N CYS A 435 -18.78 -4.06 -5.50
CA CYS A 435 -17.43 -4.61 -5.66
C CYS A 435 -16.83 -5.05 -4.30
N TRP A 436 -16.90 -4.21 -3.27
CA TRP A 436 -16.39 -4.51 -1.94
C TRP A 436 -17.15 -5.65 -1.25
N CYS A 437 -18.48 -5.67 -1.37
CA CYS A 437 -19.30 -6.76 -0.82
C CYS A 437 -19.01 -8.09 -1.53
N MET A 438 -18.89 -8.10 -2.85
CA MET A 438 -18.49 -9.29 -3.62
C MET A 438 -17.07 -9.72 -3.28
N GLY A 439 -16.16 -8.78 -3.08
CA GLY A 439 -14.79 -9.03 -2.63
C GLY A 439 -14.76 -9.74 -1.27
N ALA A 440 -15.55 -9.26 -0.31
CA ALA A 440 -15.68 -9.88 1.00
C ALA A 440 -16.27 -11.31 0.91
N LEU A 441 -17.33 -11.48 0.12
CA LEU A 441 -17.97 -12.78 -0.09
C LEU A 441 -16.98 -13.78 -0.71
N LEU A 442 -16.33 -13.42 -1.81
CA LEU A 442 -15.37 -14.29 -2.49
C LEU A 442 -14.18 -14.60 -1.57
N THR A 443 -13.62 -13.59 -0.90
CA THR A 443 -12.51 -13.80 0.03
C THR A 443 -12.89 -14.76 1.15
N PHE A 444 -14.08 -14.61 1.74
CA PHE A 444 -14.57 -15.50 2.78
C PHE A 444 -14.76 -16.93 2.26
N LEU A 445 -15.35 -17.11 1.08
CA LEU A 445 -15.55 -18.43 0.47
C LEU A 445 -14.22 -19.13 0.16
N PHE A 446 -13.26 -18.42 -0.44
CA PHE A 446 -11.93 -18.99 -0.74
C PHE A 446 -11.13 -19.27 0.53
N TYR A 447 -11.22 -18.40 1.54
CA TYR A 447 -10.64 -18.64 2.85
C TYR A 447 -11.20 -19.93 3.47
N LYS A 448 -12.54 -20.08 3.49
CA LYS A 448 -13.21 -21.26 4.05
C LYS A 448 -12.89 -22.56 3.29
N LYS A 449 -12.68 -22.50 1.97
CA LYS A 449 -12.25 -23.63 1.14
C LYS A 449 -10.91 -24.22 1.58
N GLY A 450 -10.05 -23.42 2.21
CA GLY A 450 -8.85 -23.87 2.89
C GLY A 450 -7.65 -24.24 2.01
N ASN A 451 -7.70 -24.03 0.69
CA ASN A 451 -6.59 -24.37 -0.23
C ASN A 451 -5.29 -23.64 0.09
N TRP A 452 -5.39 -22.43 0.66
CA TRP A 452 -4.26 -21.63 1.09
C TRP A 452 -3.39 -22.31 2.16
N LYS A 453 -3.96 -23.22 2.96
CA LYS A 453 -3.24 -23.96 4.02
C LYS A 453 -2.13 -24.86 3.47
N LYS A 454 -2.21 -25.25 2.20
CA LYS A 454 -1.24 -26.12 1.51
C LYS A 454 -0.10 -25.35 0.83
N LYS A 455 -0.07 -24.02 0.92
CA LYS A 455 0.90 -23.17 0.20
C LYS A 455 2.04 -22.63 1.06
N ALA A 456 2.16 -23.12 2.30
CA ALA A 456 3.24 -22.77 3.21
C ALA A 456 4.61 -23.18 2.63
N LEU A 457 5.61 -22.29 2.73
CA LEU A 457 6.99 -22.55 2.29
C LEU A 457 7.71 -23.60 3.15
N THR A 458 7.27 -23.71 4.39
CA THR A 458 7.84 -24.59 5.42
C THR A 458 7.04 -25.89 5.59
N ALA A 459 6.00 -26.11 4.78
CA ALA A 459 5.36 -27.42 4.71
C ALA A 459 6.41 -28.45 4.27
N ASP A 460 6.56 -29.51 5.05
CA ASP A 460 7.55 -30.57 5.02
C ASP A 460 8.37 -30.66 3.73
N GLY A 461 9.69 -30.66 3.91
CA GLY A 461 10.60 -30.64 2.79
C GLY A 461 10.10 -31.50 1.65
N ASN A 462 9.87 -30.88 0.52
CA ASN A 462 9.75 -31.59 -0.71
C ASN A 462 11.05 -32.39 -0.89
N SER A 463 11.11 -33.54 -0.24
CA SER A 463 11.80 -34.69 -0.77
C SER A 463 11.17 -34.90 -2.15
N ASP A 464 12.00 -34.83 -3.15
CA ASP A 464 11.78 -35.19 -4.55
C ASP A 464 11.28 -34.08 -5.49
N GLN A 465 12.21 -33.55 -6.15
CA GLN A 465 12.48 -33.41 -7.61
C GLN A 465 13.13 -32.08 -7.96
#